data_9989fc2aa300cd64810844acc5e4d7bb
#
_entry.id   9989fc2aa300cd64810844acc5e4d7bb
#
_cell.length_a   1.000
_cell.length_b   1.000
_cell.length_c   1.000
_cell.angle_alpha   90.00
_cell.angle_beta   90.00
_cell.angle_gamma   90.00
#
_symmetry.space_group_name_H-M   'P 1'
#
loop_
_entity.id
_entity.type
_entity.pdbx_description
1 polymer ?
#
loop_
_entity_poly.entity_id
_entity_poly.type
_entity_poly.pdbx_seq_one_letter_code
_entity_poly.pdbx_strand_id
1 'polypeptide(L)'
;ALILSKEKVTNNKTNLDDAMLGGYIIYKEKGKLKGVILSSGMEVETAIKVAESLDGIRVVSITCFELFDEQPKAYRNKILTDKPKIVMELSSSYSYYKYASNGLYFTTDKFGKSGSSTELREFYGFTPEKIIKKVKKFLKIE
;
A
#
# COMPACT_ATOMS: atom_id res chain seq x y z
N ALA A 1 -17.51 -1.83 11.34
CA ALA A 1 -18.02 -2.25 10.01
C ALA A 1 -16.94 -3.03 9.27
N LEU A 2 -17.32 -4.04 8.49
CA LEU A 2 -16.42 -4.80 7.63
C LEU A 2 -16.68 -4.39 6.17
N ILE A 3 -15.66 -3.82 5.52
CA ILE A 3 -15.73 -3.38 4.13
C ILE A 3 -15.05 -4.42 3.26
N LEU A 4 -15.80 -5.02 2.34
CA LEU A 4 -15.30 -6.11 1.49
C LEU A 4 -15.42 -5.72 0.01
N SER A 5 -14.50 -6.27 -0.79
CA SER A 5 -14.52 -6.18 -2.24
C SER A 5 -15.43 -7.25 -2.87
N LYS A 6 -15.94 -6.96 -4.07
CA LYS A 6 -16.63 -7.96 -4.91
C LYS A 6 -15.64 -8.86 -5.69
N GLU A 7 -14.41 -8.44 -5.85
CA GLU A 7 -13.43 -9.19 -6.62
C GLU A 7 -12.75 -10.27 -5.76
N LYS A 8 -12.33 -11.34 -6.43
CA LYS A 8 -11.51 -12.36 -5.78
C LYS A 8 -10.14 -11.79 -5.49
N VAL A 9 -9.66 -11.98 -4.28
CA VAL A 9 -8.31 -11.62 -3.86
C VAL A 9 -7.49 -12.86 -3.56
N THR A 10 -6.19 -12.78 -3.82
CA THR A 10 -5.26 -13.83 -3.42
C THR A 10 -5.19 -13.89 -1.90
N ASN A 11 -5.38 -15.07 -1.33
CA ASN A 11 -5.16 -15.27 0.10
C ASN A 11 -3.66 -15.24 0.39
N ASN A 12 -3.17 -14.06 0.72
CA ASN A 12 -1.82 -13.93 1.27
C ASN A 12 -1.85 -14.51 2.69
N LYS A 13 -1.08 -15.58 2.93
CA LYS A 13 -0.98 -16.25 4.24
C LYS A 13 -0.58 -15.23 5.31
N THR A 14 -1.56 -14.57 5.90
CA THR A 14 -1.39 -13.56 6.94
C THR A 14 -1.53 -14.23 8.29
N ASN A 15 -0.64 -13.91 9.22
CA ASN A 15 -0.85 -14.24 10.63
C ASN A 15 -2.00 -13.37 11.16
N LEU A 16 -3.01 -14.00 11.74
CA LEU A 16 -4.17 -13.29 12.30
C LEU A 16 -3.76 -12.33 13.42
N ASP A 17 -2.79 -12.70 14.26
CA ASP A 17 -2.31 -11.85 15.35
C ASP A 17 -1.70 -10.55 14.80
N ASP A 18 -0.95 -10.61 13.70
CA ASP A 18 -0.43 -9.43 13.04
C ASP A 18 -1.55 -8.57 12.43
N ALA A 19 -2.57 -9.19 11.83
CA ALA A 19 -3.70 -8.47 11.26
C ALA A 19 -4.52 -7.73 12.32
N MET A 20 -4.64 -8.27 13.53
CA MET A 20 -5.32 -7.66 14.67
C MET A 20 -4.64 -6.40 15.19
N LEU A 21 -3.38 -6.15 14.83
CA LEU A 21 -2.67 -4.91 15.14
C LEU A 21 -3.08 -3.72 14.22
N GLY A 22 -3.95 -3.96 13.25
CA GLY A 22 -4.49 -2.95 12.34
C GLY A 22 -3.55 -2.52 11.21
N GLY A 23 -2.25 -2.77 11.32
CA GLY A 23 -1.25 -2.52 10.29
C GLY A 23 -0.01 -3.37 10.51
N TYR A 24 0.46 -4.08 9.48
CA TYR A 24 1.55 -5.05 9.59
C TYR A 24 2.32 -5.20 8.27
N ILE A 25 3.54 -5.74 8.34
CA ILE A 25 4.36 -6.03 7.16
C ILE A 25 3.82 -7.30 6.50
N ILE A 26 3.21 -7.16 5.31
CA ILE A 26 2.74 -8.30 4.53
C ILE A 26 3.81 -8.78 3.53
N TYR A 27 4.70 -7.89 3.10
CA TYR A 27 5.85 -8.24 2.26
C TYR A 27 7.10 -7.53 2.79
N LYS A 28 8.08 -8.32 3.22
CA LYS A 28 9.36 -7.81 3.71
C LYS A 28 10.28 -7.51 2.54
N GLU A 29 10.94 -6.36 2.59
CA GLU A 29 11.91 -5.93 1.57
C GLU A 29 13.06 -6.91 1.35
N LYS A 30 13.54 -7.02 0.11
CA LYS A 30 14.80 -7.66 -0.22
C LYS A 30 15.93 -6.63 -0.15
N GLY A 31 17.00 -6.95 0.52
CA GLY A 31 18.15 -6.05 0.67
C GLY A 31 17.89 -4.83 1.57
N LYS A 32 18.56 -3.72 1.29
CA LYS A 32 18.47 -2.49 2.08
C LYS A 32 17.16 -1.76 1.82
N LEU A 33 16.39 -1.46 2.87
CA LEU A 33 15.12 -0.75 2.76
C LEU A 33 15.30 0.65 2.13
N LYS A 34 14.56 0.91 1.07
CA LYS A 34 14.54 2.18 0.31
C LYS A 34 13.20 2.90 0.39
N GLY A 35 12.10 2.14 0.51
CA GLY A 35 10.76 2.70 0.57
C GLY A 35 9.72 1.74 1.16
N VAL A 36 8.61 2.29 1.59
CA VAL A 36 7.50 1.53 2.17
C VAL A 36 6.22 1.83 1.41
N ILE A 37 5.58 0.80 0.86
CA ILE A 37 4.24 0.89 0.28
C ILE A 37 3.22 0.67 1.39
N LEU A 38 2.24 1.56 1.50
CA LEU A 38 1.06 1.44 2.35
C LEU A 38 -0.14 1.13 1.46
N SER A 39 -0.87 0.08 1.79
CA SER A 39 -2.00 -0.38 0.98
C SER A 39 -3.01 -1.11 1.84
N SER A 40 -4.23 -1.30 1.36
CA SER A 40 -5.24 -2.12 1.99
C SER A 40 -6.02 -2.95 0.98
N GLY A 41 -6.77 -3.94 1.46
CA GLY A 41 -7.71 -4.69 0.63
C GLY A 41 -7.10 -5.31 -0.62
N MET A 42 -7.76 -5.08 -1.75
CA MET A 42 -7.40 -5.63 -3.07
C MET A 42 -6.08 -5.08 -3.61
N GLU A 43 -5.74 -3.86 -3.27
CA GLU A 43 -4.58 -3.15 -3.79
C GLU A 43 -3.28 -3.76 -3.27
N VAL A 44 -3.33 -4.48 -2.16
CA VAL A 44 -2.18 -5.20 -1.55
C VAL A 44 -1.53 -6.17 -2.54
N GLU A 45 -2.31 -6.89 -3.35
CA GLU A 45 -1.75 -7.80 -4.37
C GLU A 45 -0.91 -7.06 -5.40
N THR A 46 -1.41 -5.90 -5.88
CA THR A 46 -0.66 -5.05 -6.81
C THR A 46 0.58 -4.45 -6.13
N ALA A 47 0.47 -4.06 -4.87
CA ALA A 47 1.59 -3.54 -4.09
C ALA A 47 2.71 -4.57 -3.93
N ILE A 48 2.37 -5.84 -3.67
CA ILE A 48 3.34 -6.93 -3.59
C ILE A 48 4.03 -7.14 -4.94
N LYS A 49 3.29 -7.19 -6.06
CA LYS A 49 3.86 -7.32 -7.41
C LYS A 49 4.85 -6.19 -7.73
N VAL A 50 4.53 -4.96 -7.33
CA VAL A 50 5.44 -3.81 -7.48
C VAL A 50 6.69 -3.99 -6.61
N ALA A 51 6.54 -4.41 -5.36
CA ALA A 51 7.67 -4.62 -4.44
C ALA A 51 8.56 -5.79 -4.87
N GLU A 52 8.00 -6.86 -5.45
CA GLU A 52 8.77 -7.98 -6.01
C GLU A 52 9.67 -7.58 -7.17
N SER A 53 9.25 -6.55 -7.92
CA SER A 53 10.00 -6.02 -9.08
C SER A 53 11.05 -4.97 -8.68
N LEU A 54 11.15 -4.61 -7.42
CA LEU A 54 12.01 -3.54 -6.91
C LEU A 54 12.71 -3.95 -5.61
N ASP A 55 14.04 -3.94 -5.60
CA ASP A 55 14.79 -4.21 -4.38
C ASP A 55 14.65 -3.08 -3.34
N GLY A 56 14.47 -3.46 -2.09
CA GLY A 56 14.38 -2.53 -0.97
C GLY A 56 12.99 -1.94 -0.74
N ILE A 57 11.95 -2.53 -1.29
CA ILE A 57 10.57 -2.08 -1.07
C ILE A 57 9.84 -3.03 -0.13
N ARG A 58 9.31 -2.47 0.94
CA ARG A 58 8.44 -3.14 1.91
C ARG A 58 6.99 -2.84 1.58
N VAL A 59 6.10 -3.81 1.81
CA VAL A 59 4.65 -3.56 1.77
C VAL A 59 4.06 -3.74 3.17
N VAL A 60 3.31 -2.73 3.58
CA VAL A 60 2.54 -2.70 4.81
C VAL A 60 1.06 -2.72 4.45
N SER A 61 0.34 -3.72 4.93
CA SER A 61 -1.12 -3.77 4.85
C SER A 61 -1.71 -3.05 6.05
N ILE A 62 -2.56 -2.05 5.82
CA ILE A 62 -3.30 -1.36 6.88
C ILE A 62 -4.75 -1.79 6.79
N THR A 63 -5.15 -2.69 7.67
CA THR A 63 -6.50 -3.26 7.70
C THR A 63 -7.46 -2.43 8.53
N CYS A 64 -6.96 -1.67 9.52
CA CYS A 64 -7.74 -0.80 10.38
C CYS A 64 -6.84 0.32 10.91
N PHE A 65 -7.14 1.56 10.54
CA PHE A 65 -6.35 2.74 10.95
C PHE A 65 -6.42 2.97 12.46
N GLU A 66 -7.59 2.79 13.04
CA GLU A 66 -7.83 3.02 14.46
C GLU A 66 -7.00 2.06 15.31
N LEU A 67 -7.08 0.75 15.03
CA LEU A 67 -6.28 -0.26 15.73
C LEU A 67 -4.77 -0.03 15.54
N PHE A 68 -4.35 0.39 14.34
CA PHE A 68 -2.94 0.69 14.10
C PHE A 68 -2.47 1.92 14.89
N ASP A 69 -3.30 2.94 15.03
CA ASP A 69 -2.99 4.15 15.80
C ASP A 69 -2.88 3.88 17.31
N GLU A 70 -3.63 2.91 17.83
CA GLU A 70 -3.56 2.48 19.22
C GLU A 70 -2.27 1.70 19.55
N GLN A 71 -1.55 1.21 18.52
CA GLN A 71 -0.31 0.47 18.75
C GLN A 71 0.78 1.38 19.35
N PRO A 72 1.69 0.81 20.17
CA PRO A 72 2.83 1.54 20.70
C PRO A 72 3.63 2.24 19.59
N LYS A 73 4.10 3.45 19.87
CA LYS A 73 4.91 4.24 18.90
C LYS A 73 6.11 3.46 18.37
N ALA A 74 6.74 2.64 19.21
CA ALA A 74 7.86 1.78 18.82
C ALA A 74 7.44 0.77 17.74
N TYR A 75 6.26 0.14 17.86
CA TYR A 75 5.71 -0.76 16.85
C TYR A 75 5.46 -0.03 15.54
N ARG A 76 4.71 1.09 15.59
CA ARG A 76 4.41 1.89 14.39
C ARG A 76 5.67 2.35 13.67
N ASN A 77 6.67 2.81 14.41
CA ASN A 77 7.96 3.22 13.84
C ASN A 77 8.72 2.05 13.20
N LYS A 78 8.66 0.86 13.77
CA LYS A 78 9.25 -0.36 13.20
C LYS A 78 8.58 -0.74 11.86
N ILE A 79 7.26 -0.57 11.77
CA ILE A 79 6.47 -0.90 10.57
C ILE A 79 6.70 0.16 9.48
N LEU A 80 6.50 1.44 9.82
CA LEU A 80 6.53 2.55 8.88
C LEU A 80 7.95 3.02 8.54
N THR A 81 8.86 2.96 9.51
CA THR A 81 10.23 3.50 9.40
C THR A 81 10.28 5.00 9.03
N ASP A 82 11.48 5.55 8.80
CA ASP A 82 11.74 6.90 8.29
C ASP A 82 11.78 6.99 6.76
N LYS A 83 11.70 5.85 6.06
CA LYS A 83 11.84 5.79 4.61
C LYS A 83 10.65 6.42 3.88
N PRO A 84 10.86 6.91 2.64
CA PRO A 84 9.78 7.43 1.80
C PRO A 84 8.58 6.48 1.73
N LYS A 85 7.38 7.06 1.73
CA LYS A 85 6.12 6.30 1.67
C LYS A 85 5.52 6.38 0.29
N ILE A 86 4.95 5.27 -0.14
CA ILE A 86 4.14 5.15 -1.34
C ILE A 86 2.76 4.65 -0.90
N VAL A 87 1.71 5.36 -1.24
CA VAL A 87 0.33 4.95 -0.95
C VAL A 87 -0.27 4.35 -2.21
N MET A 88 -0.77 3.14 -2.10
CA MET A 88 -1.45 2.43 -3.19
C MET A 88 -2.84 2.02 -2.72
N GLU A 89 -3.84 2.83 -3.08
CA GLU A 89 -5.22 2.66 -2.65
C GLU A 89 -6.18 3.28 -3.67
N LEU A 90 -7.06 2.49 -4.28
CA LEU A 90 -8.09 2.98 -5.21
C LEU A 90 -9.29 3.59 -4.46
N SER A 91 -9.00 4.40 -3.47
CA SER A 91 -9.93 5.22 -2.70
C SER A 91 -9.32 6.58 -2.38
N SER A 92 -9.93 7.35 -1.47
CA SER A 92 -9.41 8.66 -1.05
C SER A 92 -8.06 8.54 -0.33
N SER A 93 -7.17 9.47 -0.63
CA SER A 93 -5.85 9.60 0.02
C SER A 93 -5.93 10.02 1.49
N TYR A 94 -7.06 10.57 1.93
CA TYR A 94 -7.21 11.29 3.20
C TYR A 94 -6.69 10.51 4.42
N SER A 95 -7.08 9.26 4.56
CA SER A 95 -6.71 8.43 5.73
C SER A 95 -5.20 8.15 5.83
N TYR A 96 -4.46 8.28 4.73
CA TYR A 96 -3.03 8.01 4.68
C TYR A 96 -2.14 9.21 4.95
N TYR A 97 -2.65 10.45 4.93
CA TYR A 97 -1.83 11.65 5.08
C TYR A 97 -1.03 11.69 6.39
N LYS A 98 -1.59 11.19 7.48
CA LYS A 98 -0.90 11.14 8.77
C LYS A 98 0.34 10.23 8.78
N TYR A 99 0.42 9.26 7.85
CA TYR A 99 1.56 8.33 7.73
C TYR A 99 2.49 8.66 6.59
N ALA A 100 2.03 9.41 5.60
CA ALA A 100 2.72 9.61 4.33
C ALA A 100 2.61 11.05 3.81
N SER A 101 2.73 12.07 4.67
CA SER A 101 2.52 13.49 4.34
C SER A 101 3.29 13.99 3.12
N ASN A 102 4.50 13.44 2.87
CA ASN A 102 5.34 13.73 1.71
C ASN A 102 5.49 12.51 0.79
N GLY A 103 4.50 11.63 0.78
CA GLY A 103 4.53 10.39 0.02
C GLY A 103 4.18 10.53 -1.46
N LEU A 104 4.41 9.46 -2.20
CA LEU A 104 3.89 9.30 -3.56
C LEU A 104 2.55 8.57 -3.47
N TYR A 105 1.51 9.15 -4.08
CA TYR A 105 0.15 8.63 -3.99
C TYR A 105 -0.34 8.06 -5.32
N PHE A 106 -0.88 6.87 -5.27
CA PHE A 106 -1.71 6.24 -6.30
C PHE A 106 -3.09 6.03 -5.71
N THR A 107 -3.91 7.07 -5.74
CA THR A 107 -5.23 7.14 -5.13
C THR A 107 -6.25 7.73 -6.08
N THR A 108 -7.53 7.63 -5.76
CA THR A 108 -8.62 8.22 -6.54
C THR A 108 -9.36 9.26 -5.68
N ASP A 109 -8.89 10.50 -5.72
CA ASP A 109 -9.56 11.63 -5.05
C ASP A 109 -10.55 12.36 -6.00
N LYS A 110 -11.02 11.66 -7.02
CA LYS A 110 -11.97 12.15 -8.03
C LYS A 110 -13.26 11.35 -7.97
N PHE A 111 -14.31 11.90 -8.55
CA PHE A 111 -15.57 11.19 -8.71
C PHE A 111 -15.36 9.86 -9.45
N GLY A 112 -16.02 8.81 -8.98
CA GLY A 112 -15.91 7.46 -9.54
C GLY A 112 -16.36 7.41 -11.01
N LYS A 113 -15.82 6.44 -11.75
CA LYS A 113 -16.15 6.17 -13.15
C LYS A 113 -16.68 4.74 -13.28
N SER A 114 -17.63 4.55 -14.18
CA SER A 114 -18.11 3.20 -14.54
C SER A 114 -17.22 2.58 -15.61
N GLY A 115 -16.97 1.30 -15.49
CA GLY A 115 -16.14 0.52 -16.42
C GLY A 115 -15.75 -0.81 -15.82
N SER A 116 -15.11 -1.67 -16.61
CA SER A 116 -14.49 -2.89 -16.09
C SER A 116 -13.33 -2.56 -15.16
N SER A 117 -12.99 -3.47 -14.26
CA SER A 117 -11.86 -3.30 -13.34
C SER A 117 -10.55 -2.98 -14.09
N THR A 118 -10.29 -3.68 -15.19
CA THR A 118 -9.08 -3.46 -16.02
C THR A 118 -9.06 -2.06 -16.62
N GLU A 119 -10.16 -1.60 -17.22
CA GLU A 119 -10.26 -0.26 -17.81
C GLU A 119 -10.09 0.84 -16.76
N LEU A 120 -10.68 0.65 -15.58
CA LEU A 120 -10.59 1.61 -14.49
C LEU A 120 -9.16 1.68 -13.93
N ARG A 121 -8.49 0.55 -13.73
CA ARG A 121 -7.09 0.50 -13.31
C ARG A 121 -6.18 1.20 -14.31
N GLU A 122 -6.38 0.96 -15.59
CA GLU A 122 -5.63 1.64 -16.66
C GLU A 122 -5.90 3.15 -16.68
N PHE A 123 -7.16 3.55 -16.58
CA PHE A 123 -7.58 4.96 -16.55
C PHE A 123 -6.98 5.73 -15.38
N TYR A 124 -6.97 5.15 -14.17
CA TYR A 124 -6.38 5.76 -12.99
C TYR A 124 -4.85 5.58 -12.91
N GLY A 125 -4.25 4.89 -13.89
CA GLY A 125 -2.81 4.62 -13.89
C GLY A 125 -2.37 3.63 -12.80
N PHE A 126 -3.30 2.79 -12.34
CA PHE A 126 -3.07 1.79 -11.31
C PHE A 126 -2.67 0.42 -11.93
N THR A 127 -1.66 0.45 -12.78
CA THR A 127 -1.04 -0.76 -13.36
C THR A 127 0.39 -0.91 -12.84
N PRO A 128 0.89 -2.13 -12.62
CA PRO A 128 2.22 -2.36 -12.07
C PRO A 128 3.31 -1.59 -12.81
N GLU A 129 3.29 -1.59 -14.13
CA GLU A 129 4.29 -0.96 -14.99
C GLU A 129 4.35 0.56 -14.78
N LYS A 130 3.17 1.22 -14.75
CA LYS A 130 3.06 2.67 -14.53
C LYS A 130 3.48 3.05 -13.11
N ILE A 131 3.11 2.21 -12.14
CA ILE A 131 3.47 2.40 -10.73
C ILE A 131 4.97 2.26 -10.55
N ILE A 132 5.58 1.16 -11.03
CA ILE A 132 7.02 0.90 -10.93
C ILE A 132 7.82 2.08 -11.50
N LYS A 133 7.46 2.59 -12.69
CA LYS A 133 8.12 3.73 -13.31
C LYS A 133 8.11 4.98 -12.42
N LYS A 134 6.95 5.29 -11.81
CA LYS A 134 6.81 6.45 -10.92
C LYS A 134 7.54 6.23 -9.58
N VAL A 135 7.49 5.02 -9.02
CA VAL A 135 8.21 4.66 -7.78
C VAL A 135 9.71 4.77 -7.97
N LYS A 136 10.27 4.24 -9.07
CA LYS A 136 11.69 4.38 -9.41
C LYS A 136 12.11 5.86 -9.44
N LYS A 137 11.34 6.71 -10.15
CA LYS A 137 11.61 8.14 -10.22
C LYS A 137 11.55 8.81 -8.84
N PHE A 138 10.54 8.50 -8.04
CA PHE A 138 10.33 9.07 -6.71
C PHE A 138 11.45 8.71 -5.75
N LEU A 139 11.86 7.45 -5.74
CA LEU A 139 12.92 6.94 -4.87
C LEU A 139 14.34 7.16 -5.43
N LYS A 140 14.46 7.68 -6.65
CA LYS A 140 15.74 7.88 -7.38
C LYS A 140 16.55 6.58 -7.49
N ILE A 141 15.87 5.50 -7.86
CA ILE A 141 16.48 4.17 -8.09
C ILE A 141 16.35 3.79 -9.56
N GLU A 142 17.30 2.97 -10.06
CA GLU A 142 17.34 2.46 -11.43
C GLU A 142 16.35 1.32 -11.68
#